data_85f5c292dfb245fd8d217c5fc8fa2c8b
#
_entry.id   85f5c292dfb245fd8d217c5fc8fa2c8b
#
_cell.length_a   1.000
_cell.length_b   1.000
_cell.length_c   1.000
_cell.angle_alpha   90.00
_cell.angle_beta   90.00
_cell.angle_gamma   90.00
#
_symmetry.space_group_name_H-M   'P 1'
#
loop_
_entity.id
_entity.type
_entity.pdbx_description
1 polymer ?
#
loop_
_entity_poly.entity_id
_entity_poly.type
_entity_poly.pdbx_seq_one_letter_code
_entity_poly.pdbx_strand_id
1 'polypeptide(L)'
;MNPLPDAFRNTALAHRALHDDLRPENSLAAAEAALAAGYGMEVDLQPSSDGVAMVFHDATLARMTGRDGRVRDFTAVELSQIQLGESEAGIPTLSDLLSLVAGRVPLLLELKDQRGGQGGSDGVLEAGTLKALEGYDGPVALMSFNPAMVEVLAEMGSAWPLGLTTCDFR
;
A
#
# COMPACT_ATOMS: atom_id res chain seq x y z
N MET A 1 -8.73 11.20 16.42
CA MET A 1 -8.80 10.16 15.38
C MET A 1 -9.93 10.50 14.43
N ASN A 2 -9.66 10.55 13.14
CA ASN A 2 -10.69 10.80 12.13
C ASN A 2 -11.58 9.55 11.97
N PRO A 3 -12.91 9.71 11.82
CA PRO A 3 -13.80 8.58 11.64
C PRO A 3 -13.53 7.89 10.28
N LEU A 4 -13.77 6.58 10.24
CA LEU A 4 -13.71 5.83 8.99
C LEU A 4 -14.80 6.32 8.04
N PRO A 5 -14.47 6.69 6.78
CA PRO A 5 -15.45 7.11 5.78
C PRO A 5 -16.55 6.07 5.53
N ASP A 6 -17.78 6.51 5.30
CA ASP A 6 -18.92 5.61 5.07
C ASP A 6 -18.75 4.68 3.87
N ALA A 7 -17.94 5.07 2.89
CA ALA A 7 -17.59 4.24 1.75
C ALA A 7 -17.04 2.85 2.17
N PHE A 8 -16.28 2.76 3.27
CA PHE A 8 -15.76 1.50 3.79
C PHE A 8 -16.83 0.56 4.37
N ARG A 9 -17.99 1.10 4.74
CA ARG A 9 -19.10 0.30 5.29
C ARG A 9 -19.98 -0.31 4.20
N ASN A 10 -19.96 0.30 3.01
CA ASN A 10 -20.88 -0.01 1.92
C ASN A 10 -20.18 -0.64 0.70
N THR A 11 -18.86 -0.77 0.73
CA THR A 11 -18.08 -1.29 -0.39
C THR A 11 -17.20 -2.44 0.10
N ALA A 12 -17.31 -3.60 -0.54
CA ALA A 12 -16.40 -4.71 -0.27
C ALA A 12 -14.98 -4.36 -0.75
N LEU A 13 -13.96 -4.76 0.00
CA LEU A 13 -12.56 -4.53 -0.35
C LEU A 13 -11.95 -5.80 -0.93
N ALA A 14 -11.30 -5.68 -2.09
CA ALA A 14 -10.47 -6.73 -2.66
C ALA A 14 -9.08 -6.68 -2.00
N HIS A 15 -8.66 -7.79 -1.38
CA HIS A 15 -7.36 -7.95 -0.74
C HIS A 15 -6.25 -7.95 -1.80
N ARG A 16 -5.27 -7.05 -1.67
CA ARG A 16 -4.19 -6.78 -2.65
C ARG A 16 -4.72 -6.44 -4.04
N ALA A 17 -5.84 -5.70 -4.10
CA ALA A 17 -6.67 -5.45 -5.27
C ALA A 17 -7.33 -6.75 -5.83
N LEU A 18 -8.04 -6.66 -6.96
CA LEU A 18 -8.74 -7.82 -7.54
C LEU A 18 -7.80 -8.60 -8.48
N HIS A 19 -6.86 -9.32 -7.88
CA HIS A 19 -5.82 -10.08 -8.56
C HIS A 19 -6.26 -11.51 -8.92
N ASP A 20 -5.61 -12.09 -9.91
CA ASP A 20 -5.73 -13.48 -10.35
C ASP A 20 -4.42 -13.93 -11.06
N ASP A 21 -4.45 -15.09 -11.73
CA ASP A 21 -3.28 -15.64 -12.42
C ASP A 21 -2.74 -14.74 -13.56
N LEU A 22 -3.58 -13.85 -14.12
CA LEU A 22 -3.21 -12.93 -15.21
C LEU A 22 -2.88 -11.51 -14.70
N ARG A 23 -3.34 -11.18 -13.52
CA ARG A 23 -3.21 -9.86 -12.90
C ARG A 23 -2.53 -10.01 -11.54
N PRO A 24 -1.23 -9.75 -11.45
CA PRO A 24 -0.50 -9.89 -10.19
C PRO A 24 -1.12 -9.07 -9.04
N GLU A 25 -1.02 -9.59 -7.82
CA GLU A 25 -1.40 -8.85 -6.61
C GLU A 25 -0.68 -7.48 -6.56
N ASN A 26 -1.34 -6.47 -5.98
CA ASN A 26 -0.76 -5.13 -5.83
C ASN A 26 -0.35 -4.46 -7.16
N SER A 27 -0.87 -4.91 -8.31
CA SER A 27 -0.61 -4.31 -9.63
C SER A 27 -1.70 -3.31 -10.03
N LEU A 28 -1.38 -2.39 -10.95
CA LEU A 28 -2.38 -1.49 -11.52
C LEU A 28 -3.45 -2.25 -12.31
N ALA A 29 -3.10 -3.37 -12.96
CA ALA A 29 -4.07 -4.21 -13.67
C ALA A 29 -5.11 -4.85 -12.71
N ALA A 30 -4.65 -5.30 -11.52
CA ALA A 30 -5.56 -5.78 -10.48
C ALA A 30 -6.43 -4.65 -9.91
N ALA A 31 -5.88 -3.44 -9.80
CA ALA A 31 -6.61 -2.27 -9.36
C ALA A 31 -7.68 -1.84 -10.40
N GLU A 32 -7.38 -1.88 -11.69
CA GLU A 32 -8.36 -1.63 -12.77
C GLU A 32 -9.51 -2.64 -12.73
N ALA A 33 -9.19 -3.92 -12.48
CA ALA A 33 -10.21 -4.96 -12.33
C ALA A 33 -11.11 -4.72 -11.12
N ALA A 34 -10.55 -4.29 -9.98
CA ALA A 34 -11.32 -3.93 -8.79
C ALA A 34 -12.27 -2.76 -9.07
N LEU A 35 -11.76 -1.71 -9.74
CA LEU A 35 -12.55 -0.56 -10.15
C LEU A 35 -13.71 -0.94 -11.08
N ALA A 36 -13.44 -1.79 -12.09
CA ALA A 36 -14.45 -2.25 -13.02
C ALA A 36 -15.55 -3.09 -12.34
N ALA A 37 -15.19 -3.83 -11.28
CA ALA A 37 -16.13 -4.62 -10.48
C ALA A 37 -16.84 -3.81 -9.37
N GLY A 38 -16.48 -2.54 -9.15
CA GLY A 38 -17.06 -1.70 -8.11
C GLY A 38 -16.57 -2.03 -6.70
N TYR A 39 -15.42 -2.69 -6.56
CA TYR A 39 -14.79 -2.95 -5.28
C TYR A 39 -13.86 -1.82 -4.84
N GLY A 40 -13.80 -1.58 -3.53
CA GLY A 40 -12.65 -0.93 -2.93
C GLY A 40 -11.44 -1.87 -2.93
N MET A 41 -10.32 -1.39 -2.45
CA MET A 41 -9.08 -2.18 -2.42
C MET A 41 -8.40 -2.04 -1.08
N GLU A 42 -7.85 -3.14 -0.62
CA GLU A 42 -6.75 -3.13 0.32
C GLU A 42 -5.46 -3.37 -0.49
N VAL A 43 -4.39 -2.63 -0.19
CA VAL A 43 -3.09 -2.77 -0.82
C VAL A 43 -1.97 -2.55 0.19
N ASP A 44 -0.84 -3.22 -0.05
CA ASP A 44 0.34 -3.18 0.80
C ASP A 44 1.35 -2.15 0.32
N LEU A 45 2.03 -1.48 1.25
CA LEU A 45 3.04 -0.48 0.94
C LEU A 45 4.41 -0.85 1.52
N GLN A 46 5.45 -0.68 0.70
CA GLN A 46 6.85 -0.84 1.06
C GLN A 46 7.64 0.43 0.70
N PRO A 47 8.69 0.81 1.45
CA PRO A 47 9.51 1.95 1.09
C PRO A 47 10.55 1.60 0.04
N SER A 48 10.76 2.45 -0.96
CA SER A 48 11.96 2.45 -1.80
C SER A 48 13.16 3.06 -1.06
N SER A 49 14.37 2.95 -1.61
CA SER A 49 15.58 3.54 -1.03
C SER A 49 15.56 5.07 -1.00
N ASP A 50 14.82 5.69 -1.90
CA ASP A 50 14.60 7.14 -2.00
C ASP A 50 13.30 7.62 -1.31
N GLY A 51 12.68 6.76 -0.48
CA GLY A 51 11.57 7.11 0.41
C GLY A 51 10.21 7.23 -0.27
N VAL A 52 10.04 6.70 -1.47
CA VAL A 52 8.74 6.62 -2.15
C VAL A 52 7.97 5.40 -1.66
N ALA A 53 6.67 5.55 -1.39
CA ALA A 53 5.80 4.42 -1.08
C ALA A 53 5.49 3.63 -2.36
N MET A 54 5.94 2.37 -2.39
CA MET A 54 5.70 1.41 -3.47
C MET A 54 4.56 0.48 -3.11
N VAL A 55 3.72 0.09 -4.07
CA VAL A 55 2.62 -0.85 -3.84
C VAL A 55 3.15 -2.28 -4.00
N PHE A 56 3.49 -2.91 -2.88
CA PHE A 56 4.12 -4.22 -2.85
C PHE A 56 4.02 -4.87 -1.46
N HIS A 57 3.78 -6.19 -1.39
CA HIS A 57 3.56 -6.88 -0.12
C HIS A 57 4.86 -7.24 0.62
N ASP A 58 5.77 -7.97 -0.06
CA ASP A 58 6.91 -8.59 0.59
C ASP A 58 8.06 -7.59 0.83
N ALA A 59 8.87 -7.80 1.86
CA ALA A 59 10.09 -7.02 2.04
C ALA A 59 11.16 -7.33 0.98
N THR A 60 11.06 -8.50 0.30
CA THR A 60 11.98 -8.95 -0.75
C THR A 60 11.27 -9.13 -2.07
N LEU A 61 11.99 -8.96 -3.17
CA LEU A 61 11.47 -9.02 -4.53
C LEU A 61 11.18 -10.44 -5.02
N ALA A 62 11.85 -11.47 -4.44
CA ALA A 62 12.00 -12.79 -5.01
C ALA A 62 10.69 -13.48 -5.41
N ARG A 63 9.68 -13.50 -4.54
CA ARG A 63 8.41 -14.22 -4.79
C ARG A 63 7.67 -13.71 -6.02
N MET A 64 7.57 -12.40 -6.15
CA MET A 64 6.74 -11.76 -7.19
C MET A 64 7.48 -11.42 -8.46
N THR A 65 8.83 -11.40 -8.43
CA THR A 65 9.63 -10.93 -9.57
C THR A 65 10.73 -11.90 -9.99
N GLY A 66 11.00 -12.94 -9.18
CA GLY A 66 12.14 -13.84 -9.38
C GLY A 66 13.51 -13.17 -9.18
N ARG A 67 13.56 -11.91 -8.74
CA ARG A 67 14.78 -11.12 -8.57
C ARG A 67 15.20 -11.08 -7.10
N ASP A 68 16.48 -11.18 -6.84
CA ASP A 68 17.02 -11.03 -5.49
C ASP A 68 17.05 -9.56 -5.06
N GLY A 69 17.00 -9.33 -3.74
CA GLY A 69 17.11 -8.02 -3.11
C GLY A 69 15.86 -7.63 -2.32
N ARG A 70 15.99 -6.57 -1.53
CA ARG A 70 14.88 -6.00 -0.76
C ARG A 70 14.32 -4.79 -1.51
N VAL A 71 13.02 -4.54 -1.40
CA VAL A 71 12.37 -3.37 -2.01
C VAL A 71 13.10 -2.07 -1.62
N ARG A 72 13.42 -1.91 -0.35
CA ARG A 72 14.10 -0.72 0.17
C ARG A 72 15.56 -0.51 -0.27
N ASP A 73 16.14 -1.43 -1.01
CA ASP A 73 17.51 -1.32 -1.54
C ASP A 73 17.55 -0.64 -2.92
N PHE A 74 16.39 -0.47 -3.56
CA PHE A 74 16.23 0.10 -4.91
C PHE A 74 15.44 1.41 -4.86
N THR A 75 15.74 2.33 -5.77
CA THR A 75 14.96 3.55 -5.99
C THR A 75 13.59 3.22 -6.60
N ALA A 76 12.62 4.12 -6.44
CA ALA A 76 11.29 3.96 -7.04
C ALA A 76 11.37 3.78 -8.57
N VAL A 77 12.28 4.49 -9.24
CA VAL A 77 12.50 4.37 -10.68
C VAL A 77 13.01 2.98 -11.05
N GLU A 78 13.95 2.41 -10.31
CA GLU A 78 14.44 1.05 -10.54
C GLU A 78 13.34 0.01 -10.30
N LEU A 79 12.55 0.16 -9.21
CA LEU A 79 11.44 -0.74 -8.88
C LEU A 79 10.35 -0.72 -9.95
N SER A 80 10.03 0.45 -10.51
CA SER A 80 9.03 0.56 -11.58
C SER A 80 9.41 -0.12 -12.89
N GLN A 81 10.67 -0.51 -13.04
CA GLN A 81 11.18 -1.28 -14.18
C GLN A 81 11.29 -2.79 -13.91
N ILE A 82 11.04 -3.23 -12.67
CA ILE A 82 11.08 -4.65 -12.30
C ILE A 82 9.69 -5.24 -12.52
N GLN A 83 9.58 -6.15 -13.48
CA GLN A 83 8.31 -6.79 -13.84
C GLN A 83 7.70 -7.58 -12.70
N LEU A 84 6.38 -7.48 -12.54
CA LEU A 84 5.57 -8.26 -11.61
C LEU A 84 5.09 -9.56 -12.26
N GLY A 85 5.61 -10.69 -11.81
CA GLY A 85 5.25 -12.00 -12.36
C GLY A 85 5.52 -12.06 -13.86
N GLU A 86 4.55 -12.51 -14.64
CA GLU A 86 4.59 -12.57 -16.11
C GLU A 86 4.07 -11.28 -16.78
N SER A 87 3.73 -10.25 -16.00
CA SER A 87 3.25 -8.95 -16.50
C SER A 87 4.42 -8.12 -17.06
N GLU A 88 4.17 -7.35 -18.11
CA GLU A 88 5.14 -6.36 -18.62
C GLU A 88 5.22 -5.10 -17.70
N ALA A 89 4.26 -4.94 -16.78
CA ALA A 89 4.22 -3.81 -15.87
C ALA A 89 5.18 -3.99 -14.68
N GLY A 90 5.83 -2.91 -14.27
CA GLY A 90 6.68 -2.86 -13.09
C GLY A 90 5.91 -2.68 -11.80
N ILE A 91 6.64 -2.63 -10.68
CA ILE A 91 6.09 -2.37 -9.35
C ILE A 91 5.59 -0.92 -9.30
N PRO A 92 4.29 -0.65 -9.06
CA PRO A 92 3.77 0.71 -9.10
C PRO A 92 4.08 1.48 -7.81
N THR A 93 4.14 2.79 -7.93
CA THR A 93 4.13 3.69 -6.77
C THR A 93 2.72 3.87 -6.23
N LEU A 94 2.59 4.31 -4.97
CA LEU A 94 1.30 4.72 -4.43
C LEU A 94 0.68 5.86 -5.27
N SER A 95 1.49 6.80 -5.77
CA SER A 95 1.01 7.89 -6.62
C SER A 95 0.39 7.41 -7.93
N ASP A 96 0.94 6.34 -8.55
CA ASP A 96 0.35 5.72 -9.74
C ASP A 96 -1.03 5.13 -9.43
N LEU A 97 -1.12 4.39 -8.30
CA LEU A 97 -2.39 3.82 -7.85
C LEU A 97 -3.43 4.91 -7.54
N LEU A 98 -3.05 5.95 -6.80
CA LEU A 98 -3.93 7.08 -6.46
C LEU A 98 -4.45 7.79 -7.72
N SER A 99 -3.58 8.00 -8.71
CA SER A 99 -3.94 8.59 -10.00
C SER A 99 -4.94 7.71 -10.76
N LEU A 100 -4.72 6.39 -10.76
CA LEU A 100 -5.64 5.43 -11.36
C LEU A 100 -6.99 5.41 -10.64
N VAL A 101 -7.00 5.34 -9.31
CA VAL A 101 -8.24 5.24 -8.52
C VAL A 101 -9.04 6.54 -8.53
N ALA A 102 -8.37 7.70 -8.47
CA ALA A 102 -8.97 9.02 -8.57
C ALA A 102 -10.20 9.22 -7.66
N GLY A 103 -10.15 8.73 -6.43
CA GLY A 103 -11.21 8.88 -5.42
C GLY A 103 -12.47 8.02 -5.64
N ARG A 104 -12.53 7.18 -6.67
CA ARG A 104 -13.75 6.44 -7.08
C ARG A 104 -14.19 5.36 -6.11
N VAL A 105 -13.26 4.76 -5.39
CA VAL A 105 -13.53 3.66 -4.44
C VAL A 105 -12.68 3.82 -3.18
N PRO A 106 -13.04 3.21 -2.04
CA PRO A 106 -12.23 3.27 -0.83
C PRO A 106 -10.92 2.47 -0.97
N LEU A 107 -9.84 3.06 -0.43
CA LEU A 107 -8.50 2.48 -0.35
C LEU A 107 -8.11 2.25 1.11
N LEU A 108 -7.83 1.00 1.48
CA LEU A 108 -7.21 0.63 2.73
C LEU A 108 -5.72 0.36 2.46
N LEU A 109 -4.84 1.21 2.99
CA LEU A 109 -3.40 1.15 2.76
C LEU A 109 -2.71 0.53 3.97
N GLU A 110 -2.12 -0.66 3.80
CA GLU A 110 -1.32 -1.31 4.84
C GLU A 110 0.15 -0.90 4.71
N LEU A 111 0.67 -0.22 5.73
CA LEU A 111 2.09 0.07 5.80
C LEU A 111 2.82 -1.14 6.40
N LYS A 112 3.64 -1.81 5.57
CA LYS A 112 4.36 -3.03 5.98
C LYS A 112 5.51 -2.71 6.91
N ASP A 113 5.55 -3.43 8.01
CA ASP A 113 6.64 -3.32 8.98
C ASP A 113 7.98 -3.80 8.42
N GLN A 114 9.01 -2.97 8.58
CA GLN A 114 10.35 -3.24 8.07
C GLN A 114 11.21 -4.07 9.04
N ARG A 115 10.71 -4.34 10.26
CA ARG A 115 11.46 -4.93 11.37
C ARG A 115 10.83 -6.17 11.99
N GLY A 116 9.78 -6.73 11.38
CA GLY A 116 9.11 -7.96 11.83
C GLY A 116 8.31 -7.79 13.13
N GLY A 117 7.63 -6.65 13.31
CA GLY A 117 6.77 -6.37 14.46
C GLY A 117 7.51 -6.00 15.74
N GLN A 118 8.83 -5.86 15.69
CA GLN A 118 9.66 -5.57 16.86
C GLN A 118 10.44 -4.27 16.69
N GLY A 119 10.07 -3.26 17.45
CA GLY A 119 10.77 -1.98 17.52
C GLY A 119 10.06 -0.82 16.84
N GLY A 120 10.66 0.37 16.94
CA GLY A 120 10.13 1.60 16.35
C GLY A 120 10.25 1.63 14.84
N SER A 121 9.46 2.46 14.19
CA SER A 121 9.60 2.79 12.77
C SER A 121 10.73 3.81 12.57
N ASP A 122 11.33 3.82 11.37
CA ASP A 122 12.24 4.88 10.92
C ASP A 122 11.49 6.07 10.29
N GLY A 123 10.17 5.97 10.12
CA GLY A 123 9.31 7.02 9.60
C GLY A 123 9.36 7.22 8.09
N VAL A 124 10.21 6.46 7.38
CA VAL A 124 10.42 6.66 5.93
C VAL A 124 9.17 6.31 5.13
N LEU A 125 8.56 5.14 5.40
CA LEU A 125 7.36 4.72 4.69
C LEU A 125 6.16 5.61 5.03
N GLU A 126 6.03 5.99 6.30
CA GLU A 126 4.97 6.87 6.78
C GLU A 126 5.04 8.23 6.09
N ALA A 127 6.23 8.85 6.05
CA ALA A 127 6.44 10.12 5.37
C ALA A 127 6.16 10.03 3.86
N GLY A 128 6.65 8.97 3.20
CA GLY A 128 6.42 8.72 1.77
C GLY A 128 4.93 8.52 1.47
N THR A 129 4.20 7.81 2.34
CA THR A 129 2.76 7.59 2.21
C THR A 129 1.98 8.89 2.37
N LEU A 130 2.24 9.66 3.43
CA LEU A 130 1.56 10.94 3.65
C LEU A 130 1.85 11.94 2.53
N LYS A 131 3.09 11.99 2.03
CA LYS A 131 3.45 12.83 0.88
C LYS A 131 2.69 12.44 -0.40
N ALA A 132 2.54 11.15 -0.67
CA ALA A 132 1.78 10.70 -1.84
C ALA A 132 0.29 11.04 -1.73
N LEU A 133 -0.25 11.10 -0.52
CA LEU A 133 -1.65 11.43 -0.24
C LEU A 133 -1.93 12.95 -0.19
N GLU A 134 -0.92 13.81 -0.31
CA GLU A 134 -1.14 15.27 -0.35
C GLU A 134 -2.05 15.65 -1.52
N GLY A 135 -3.17 16.32 -1.20
CA GLY A 135 -4.15 16.74 -2.21
C GLY A 135 -5.02 15.64 -2.81
N TYR A 136 -4.91 14.41 -2.33
CA TYR A 136 -5.81 13.33 -2.76
C TYR A 136 -7.18 13.48 -2.11
N ASP A 137 -8.24 13.50 -2.93
CA ASP A 137 -9.63 13.65 -2.49
C ASP A 137 -10.41 12.36 -2.73
N GLY A 138 -10.22 11.39 -1.85
CA GLY A 138 -10.88 10.08 -1.92
C GLY A 138 -10.93 9.40 -0.55
N PRO A 139 -11.80 8.39 -0.37
CA PRO A 139 -11.91 7.67 0.88
C PRO A 139 -10.68 6.77 1.10
N VAL A 140 -9.81 7.14 2.05
CA VAL A 140 -8.61 6.39 2.44
C VAL A 140 -8.63 6.10 3.93
N ALA A 141 -8.08 4.95 4.31
CA ALA A 141 -7.69 4.63 5.67
C ALA A 141 -6.31 3.97 5.65
N LEU A 142 -5.51 4.22 6.68
CA LEU A 142 -4.17 3.68 6.84
C LEU A 142 -4.15 2.64 7.95
N MET A 143 -3.42 1.56 7.77
CA MET A 143 -3.24 0.55 8.82
C MET A 143 -1.82 -0.02 8.83
N SER A 144 -1.45 -0.61 9.95
CA SER A 144 -0.23 -1.41 10.08
C SER A 144 -0.43 -2.49 11.16
N PHE A 145 0.33 -3.58 11.06
CA PHE A 145 0.49 -4.55 12.14
C PHE A 145 1.47 -4.06 13.23
N ASN A 146 2.27 -3.03 12.94
CA ASN A 146 3.21 -2.45 13.89
C ASN A 146 2.59 -1.22 14.57
N PRO A 147 2.31 -1.25 15.90
CA PRO A 147 1.75 -0.11 16.62
C PRO A 147 2.61 1.15 16.50
N ALA A 148 3.95 1.00 16.48
CA ALA A 148 4.85 2.14 16.37
C ALA A 148 4.69 2.90 15.05
N MET A 149 4.36 2.23 13.95
CA MET A 149 4.07 2.89 12.67
C MET A 149 2.78 3.70 12.74
N VAL A 150 1.75 3.17 13.43
CA VAL A 150 0.48 3.88 13.65
C VAL A 150 0.71 5.12 14.52
N GLU A 151 1.55 5.02 15.56
CA GLU A 151 1.96 6.15 16.41
C GLU A 151 2.70 7.22 15.59
N VAL A 152 3.69 6.83 14.78
CA VAL A 152 4.45 7.75 13.91
C VAL A 152 3.52 8.47 12.92
N LEU A 153 2.58 7.77 12.27
CA LEU A 153 1.57 8.41 11.40
C LEU A 153 0.73 9.45 12.16
N ALA A 154 0.35 9.15 13.40
CA ALA A 154 -0.42 10.08 14.23
C ALA A 154 0.43 11.30 14.63
N GLU A 155 1.70 11.11 15.02
CA GLU A 155 2.65 12.18 15.35
C GLU A 155 2.97 13.07 14.15
N MET A 156 3.03 12.51 12.95
CA MET A 156 3.18 13.26 11.68
C MET A 156 1.90 14.02 11.29
N GLY A 157 0.82 13.90 12.06
CA GLY A 157 -0.42 14.64 11.84
C GLY A 157 -1.28 14.12 10.69
N SER A 158 -1.32 12.79 10.51
CA SER A 158 -2.17 12.17 9.49
C SER A 158 -3.61 12.70 9.53
N ALA A 159 -4.09 13.18 8.40
CA ALA A 159 -5.49 13.57 8.21
C ALA A 159 -6.41 12.36 7.96
N TRP A 160 -5.85 11.17 7.76
CA TRP A 160 -6.55 9.96 7.43
C TRP A 160 -6.84 9.10 8.66
N PRO A 161 -7.93 8.29 8.67
CA PRO A 161 -8.18 7.31 9.72
C PRO A 161 -7.02 6.32 9.85
N LEU A 162 -6.65 6.02 11.08
CA LEU A 162 -5.57 5.09 11.42
C LEU A 162 -6.14 3.85 12.09
N GLY A 163 -5.66 2.68 11.69
CA GLY A 163 -6.04 1.39 12.25
C GLY A 163 -4.83 0.53 12.64
N LEU A 164 -4.97 -0.22 13.72
CA LEU A 164 -4.06 -1.29 14.08
C LEU A 164 -4.65 -2.62 13.61
N THR A 165 -3.91 -3.33 12.78
CA THR A 165 -4.26 -4.69 12.35
C THR A 165 -3.63 -5.69 13.31
N THR A 166 -4.37 -6.73 13.66
CA THR A 166 -3.87 -7.79 14.55
C THR A 166 -4.15 -9.16 13.94
N CYS A 167 -3.21 -10.08 14.09
CA CYS A 167 -3.41 -11.49 13.82
C CYS A 167 -3.56 -12.22 15.15
N ASP A 168 -4.63 -13.02 15.29
CA ASP A 168 -4.91 -13.86 16.47
C ASP A 168 -5.00 -13.16 17.84
N PHE A 169 -6.20 -12.96 18.30
CA PHE A 169 -6.48 -12.83 19.73
C PHE A 169 -6.49 -14.23 20.36
N ARG A 170 -5.35 -14.66 20.89
CA ARG A 170 -5.27 -15.79 21.83
C ARG A 170 -5.05 -15.28 23.24
#